data_87be399340a0aaace4d3050d452c1f89
#
_entry.id   87be399340a0aaace4d3050d452c1f89
#
_cell.length_a   1.000
_cell.length_b   1.000
_cell.length_c   1.000
_cell.angle_alpha   90.00
_cell.angle_beta   90.00
_cell.angle_gamma   90.00
#
_symmetry.space_group_name_H-M   'P 1'
#
loop_
_entity.id
_entity.type
_entity.pdbx_description
1 polymer ?
#
loop_
_entity_poly.entity_id
_entity_poly.type
_entity_poly.pdbx_seq_one_letter_code
_entity_poly.pdbx_strand_id
1 'polypeptide(L)'
;LGGKDEAEGGWIREFAERKGFIILAADMQGMSTPDALTWASNLLTDAGRFPLFHQQPMQGVMNHLALIRMMKGRFLTETNPLLTPGSKPIYDATRLYYFGNSQGGTIGTLIMAMTTDIARGVLGVPGCAFPFLLHRSIDFTNFVTLLRNSYDGPLDISLVLGILGSGFNRLDPLTYSPYLRD
;
A
#
# COMPACT_ATOMS: atom_id res chain seq x y z
N LEU A 1 -4.84 1.55 8.53
CA LEU A 1 -3.88 2.56 8.06
C LEU A 1 -2.63 2.66 8.97
N GLY A 2 -2.30 1.61 9.73
CA GLY A 2 -1.18 1.59 10.68
C GLY A 2 0.21 1.70 10.05
N GLY A 3 0.35 1.41 8.75
CA GLY A 3 1.64 1.52 8.08
C GLY A 3 2.73 0.67 8.77
N LYS A 4 3.90 1.27 8.99
CA LYS A 4 5.01 0.60 9.68
C LYS A 4 4.69 0.22 11.14
N ASP A 5 3.77 0.94 11.77
CA ASP A 5 3.39 0.72 13.17
C ASP A 5 2.64 -0.62 13.36
N GLU A 6 2.09 -1.18 12.28
CA GLU A 6 1.52 -2.54 12.28
C GLU A 6 2.54 -3.61 12.70
N ALA A 7 3.83 -3.41 12.41
CA ALA A 7 4.87 -4.34 12.82
C ALA A 7 5.09 -4.38 14.35
N GLU A 8 4.62 -3.37 15.07
CA GLU A 8 4.70 -3.31 16.53
C GLU A 8 3.53 -4.06 17.20
N GLY A 9 2.54 -4.49 16.41
CA GLY A 9 1.40 -5.24 16.89
C GLY A 9 1.79 -6.57 17.55
N GLY A 10 1.21 -6.86 18.72
CA GLY A 10 1.58 -8.04 19.51
C GLY A 10 1.48 -9.35 18.77
N TRP A 11 0.45 -9.53 17.93
CA TRP A 11 0.26 -10.74 17.14
C TRP A 11 1.33 -10.94 16.04
N ILE A 12 1.82 -9.85 15.42
CA ILE A 12 2.90 -9.90 14.42
C ILE A 12 4.21 -10.29 15.08
N ARG A 13 4.50 -9.70 16.25
CA ARG A 13 5.68 -10.06 17.03
C ARG A 13 5.67 -11.54 17.41
N GLU A 14 4.57 -12.01 18.00
CA GLU A 14 4.42 -13.42 18.38
C GLU A 14 4.56 -14.36 17.17
N PHE A 15 3.97 -14.00 16.05
CA PHE A 15 4.12 -14.74 14.80
C PHE A 15 5.58 -14.78 14.33
N ALA A 16 6.27 -13.64 14.32
CA ALA A 16 7.65 -13.55 13.90
C ALA A 16 8.57 -14.40 14.79
N GLU A 17 8.44 -14.29 16.10
CA GLU A 17 9.20 -15.07 17.08
C GLU A 17 8.94 -16.58 16.91
N ARG A 18 7.68 -16.98 16.85
CA ARG A 18 7.29 -18.40 16.73
C ARG A 18 7.73 -19.04 15.42
N LYS A 19 7.78 -18.29 14.34
CA LYS A 19 8.09 -18.78 12.98
C LYS A 19 9.51 -18.47 12.51
N GLY A 20 10.27 -17.67 13.25
CA GLY A 20 11.62 -17.27 12.89
C GLY A 20 11.64 -16.31 11.70
N PHE A 21 10.67 -15.41 11.61
CA PHE A 21 10.64 -14.36 10.60
C PHE A 21 11.23 -13.06 11.13
N ILE A 22 11.89 -12.32 10.26
CA ILE A 22 12.17 -10.90 10.45
C ILE A 22 11.09 -10.14 9.68
N ILE A 23 10.44 -9.22 10.37
CA ILE A 23 9.40 -8.37 9.78
C ILE A 23 9.99 -7.01 9.44
N LEU A 24 9.83 -6.61 8.21
CA LEU A 24 10.15 -5.27 7.74
C LEU A 24 8.85 -4.59 7.32
N ALA A 25 8.52 -3.48 7.94
CA ALA A 25 7.34 -2.69 7.61
C ALA A 25 7.74 -1.29 7.14
N ALA A 26 7.00 -0.77 6.20
CA ALA A 26 7.19 0.58 5.68
C ALA A 26 5.83 1.26 5.45
N ASP A 27 5.81 2.57 5.65
CA ASP A 27 4.64 3.38 5.32
C ASP A 27 4.43 3.42 3.81
N MET A 28 3.18 3.23 3.40
CA MET A 28 2.79 3.45 2.02
C MET A 28 2.64 4.96 1.79
N GLN A 29 3.60 5.56 1.15
CA GLN A 29 3.55 6.98 0.79
C GLN A 29 2.25 7.29 0.05
N GLY A 30 1.57 8.35 0.43
CA GLY A 30 0.29 8.75 -0.11
C GLY A 30 -0.92 8.01 0.49
N MET A 31 -0.73 7.06 1.39
CA MET A 31 -1.81 6.29 2.02
C MET A 31 -1.55 5.98 3.50
N SER A 32 -0.53 6.56 4.08
CA SER A 32 -0.26 6.46 5.52
C SER A 32 -1.06 7.48 6.31
N THR A 33 -1.12 7.31 7.62
CA THR A 33 -1.86 8.22 8.51
C THR A 33 -1.44 9.68 8.36
N PRO A 34 -0.15 10.05 8.27
CA PRO A 34 0.26 11.43 8.03
C PRO A 34 -0.24 12.00 6.70
N ASP A 35 -0.39 11.16 5.69
CA ASP A 35 -0.83 11.59 4.37
C ASP A 35 -2.32 11.95 4.37
N ALA A 36 -3.15 11.27 5.15
CA ALA A 36 -4.60 11.45 5.15
C ALA A 36 -5.03 12.90 5.43
N LEU A 37 -4.35 13.58 6.34
CA LEU A 37 -4.61 15.00 6.64
C LEU A 37 -4.22 15.93 5.48
N THR A 38 -3.09 15.66 4.85
CA THR A 38 -2.62 16.39 3.67
C THR A 38 -3.59 16.25 2.50
N TRP A 39 -4.15 15.08 2.35
CA TRP A 39 -5.15 14.77 1.34
C TRP A 39 -6.43 15.55 1.51
N ALA A 40 -7.02 15.46 2.70
CA ALA A 40 -8.25 16.17 3.02
C ALA A 40 -8.06 17.68 2.79
N SER A 41 -6.95 18.25 3.25
CA SER A 41 -6.61 19.66 3.06
C SER A 41 -6.47 20.02 1.57
N ASN A 42 -5.75 19.24 0.80
CA ASN A 42 -5.53 19.52 -0.62
C ASN A 42 -6.82 19.46 -1.45
N LEU A 43 -7.67 18.47 -1.21
CA LEU A 43 -8.95 18.35 -1.92
C LEU A 43 -9.92 19.47 -1.57
N LEU A 44 -9.93 19.92 -0.30
CA LEU A 44 -10.79 21.02 0.13
C LEU A 44 -10.35 22.38 -0.40
N THR A 45 -9.05 22.56 -0.64
CA THR A 45 -8.51 23.86 -1.07
C THR A 45 -8.37 23.99 -2.58
N ASP A 46 -8.11 22.89 -3.28
CA ASP A 46 -7.86 22.91 -4.73
C ASP A 46 -8.10 21.54 -5.37
N ALA A 47 -9.23 21.38 -6.04
CA ALA A 47 -9.57 20.16 -6.78
C ALA A 47 -8.54 19.83 -7.89
N GLY A 48 -7.79 20.82 -8.41
CA GLY A 48 -6.73 20.59 -9.37
C GLY A 48 -5.56 19.78 -8.82
N ARG A 49 -5.46 19.62 -7.49
CA ARG A 49 -4.46 18.76 -6.83
C ARG A 49 -4.86 17.29 -6.77
N PHE A 50 -6.02 16.94 -7.29
CA PHE A 50 -6.49 15.56 -7.36
C PHE A 50 -5.45 14.58 -7.97
N PRO A 51 -4.65 14.92 -8.99
CA PRO A 51 -3.61 14.02 -9.49
C PRO A 51 -2.62 13.55 -8.45
N LEU A 52 -2.36 14.31 -7.39
CA LEU A 52 -1.49 13.89 -6.29
C LEU A 52 -2.05 12.64 -5.59
N PHE A 53 -3.36 12.44 -5.65
CA PHE A 53 -4.08 11.33 -5.01
C PHE A 53 -3.67 9.96 -5.55
N HIS A 54 -3.26 9.86 -6.76
CA HIS A 54 -2.76 8.61 -7.32
C HIS A 54 -1.24 8.61 -7.53
N GLN A 55 -0.62 9.78 -7.68
CA GLN A 55 0.82 9.86 -7.91
C GLN A 55 1.64 9.50 -6.69
N GLN A 56 1.22 9.94 -5.50
CA GLN A 56 1.95 9.61 -4.26
C GLN A 56 1.90 8.12 -3.91
N PRO A 57 0.74 7.42 -3.96
CA PRO A 57 0.74 5.98 -3.78
C PRO A 57 1.52 5.21 -4.86
N MET A 58 1.60 5.72 -6.09
CA MET A 58 2.50 5.14 -7.10
C MET A 58 3.97 5.24 -6.64
N GLN A 59 4.36 6.38 -6.07
CA GLN A 59 5.69 6.51 -5.47
C GLN A 59 5.85 5.55 -4.27
N GLY A 60 4.82 5.38 -3.47
CA GLY A 60 4.78 4.39 -2.39
C GLY A 60 5.06 2.96 -2.88
N VAL A 61 4.43 2.55 -3.98
CA VAL A 61 4.71 1.25 -4.62
C VAL A 61 6.17 1.17 -5.06
N MET A 62 6.69 2.20 -5.71
CA MET A 62 8.10 2.23 -6.14
C MET A 62 9.07 2.14 -4.96
N ASN A 63 8.76 2.82 -3.85
CA ASN A 63 9.57 2.74 -2.63
C ASN A 63 9.58 1.32 -2.05
N HIS A 64 8.44 0.62 -2.06
CA HIS A 64 8.37 -0.78 -1.62
C HIS A 64 9.16 -1.71 -2.53
N LEU A 65 9.07 -1.53 -3.85
CA LEU A 65 9.88 -2.31 -4.81
C LEU A 65 11.38 -2.07 -4.60
N ALA A 66 11.78 -0.81 -4.36
CA ALA A 66 13.16 -0.48 -4.04
C ALA A 66 13.61 -1.14 -2.73
N LEU A 67 12.77 -1.10 -1.69
CA LEU A 67 13.04 -1.75 -0.41
C LEU A 67 13.24 -3.26 -0.56
N ILE A 68 12.36 -3.93 -1.31
CA ILE A 68 12.50 -5.36 -1.64
C ILE A 68 13.85 -5.62 -2.33
N ARG A 69 14.21 -4.78 -3.28
CA ARG A 69 15.49 -4.90 -4.00
C ARG A 69 16.69 -4.67 -3.07
N MET A 70 16.59 -3.75 -2.12
CA MET A 70 17.63 -3.54 -1.10
C MET A 70 17.79 -4.77 -0.20
N MET A 71 16.70 -5.43 0.17
CA MET A 71 16.73 -6.68 0.94
C MET A 71 17.47 -7.80 0.20
N LYS A 72 17.38 -7.85 -1.13
CA LYS A 72 18.11 -8.85 -1.95
C LYS A 72 19.56 -8.47 -2.26
N GLY A 73 19.92 -7.23 -2.04
CA GLY A 73 21.23 -6.70 -2.42
C GLY A 73 21.97 -6.04 -1.28
N ARG A 74 21.83 -4.71 -1.19
CA ARG A 74 22.66 -3.89 -0.32
C ARG A 74 22.64 -4.29 1.16
N PHE A 75 21.50 -4.67 1.69
CA PHE A 75 21.40 -5.05 3.10
C PHE A 75 22.16 -6.34 3.44
N LEU A 76 22.45 -7.18 2.47
CA LEU A 76 23.27 -8.39 2.68
C LEU A 76 24.76 -8.06 2.88
N THR A 77 25.20 -6.93 2.36
CA THR A 77 26.60 -6.48 2.42
C THR A 77 26.79 -5.29 3.37
N GLU A 78 25.74 -4.91 4.08
CA GLU A 78 25.77 -3.80 5.03
C GLU A 78 26.66 -4.17 6.22
N THR A 79 27.44 -3.20 6.68
CA THR A 79 28.35 -3.39 7.83
C THR A 79 27.70 -3.12 9.17
N ASN A 80 26.43 -2.70 9.19
CA ASN A 80 25.69 -2.46 10.41
C ASN A 80 25.55 -3.76 11.22
N PRO A 81 26.05 -3.84 12.46
CA PRO A 81 25.99 -5.05 13.28
C PRO A 81 24.57 -5.58 13.54
N LEU A 82 23.56 -4.73 13.42
CA LEU A 82 22.16 -5.16 13.57
C LEU A 82 21.69 -5.99 12.38
N LEU A 83 22.23 -5.75 11.18
CA LEU A 83 21.84 -6.45 9.95
C LEU A 83 22.83 -7.57 9.59
N THR A 84 24.08 -7.44 10.00
CA THR A 84 25.16 -8.39 9.68
C THR A 84 26.06 -8.66 10.88
N PRO A 85 25.53 -9.21 11.99
CA PRO A 85 26.34 -9.56 13.14
C PRO A 85 27.39 -10.60 12.74
N GLY A 86 28.64 -10.32 13.09
CA GLY A 86 29.75 -11.19 12.70
C GLY A 86 29.93 -11.34 11.18
N SER A 87 29.59 -10.30 10.43
CA SER A 87 29.69 -10.26 8.95
C SER A 87 28.77 -11.26 8.22
N LYS A 88 27.73 -11.72 8.86
CA LYS A 88 26.71 -12.61 8.26
C LYS A 88 25.35 -11.93 8.29
N PRO A 89 24.58 -11.95 7.18
CA PRO A 89 23.22 -11.47 7.19
C PRO A 89 22.34 -12.21 8.20
N ILE A 90 21.45 -11.49 8.87
CA ILE A 90 20.52 -12.08 9.84
C ILE A 90 19.31 -12.79 9.18
N TYR A 91 19.19 -12.70 7.87
CA TYR A 91 18.08 -13.28 7.11
C TYR A 91 18.57 -13.93 5.81
N ASP A 92 17.73 -14.80 5.28
CA ASP A 92 17.94 -15.46 3.99
C ASP A 92 17.19 -14.69 2.88
N ALA A 93 17.92 -13.98 2.04
CA ALA A 93 17.35 -13.17 0.94
C ALA A 93 16.70 -14.01 -0.17
N THR A 94 16.84 -15.32 -0.17
CA THR A 94 16.11 -16.21 -1.09
C THR A 94 14.68 -16.49 -0.59
N ARG A 95 14.38 -16.16 0.65
CA ARG A 95 13.13 -16.43 1.34
C ARG A 95 12.42 -15.14 1.76
N LEU A 96 12.23 -14.25 0.80
CA LEU A 96 11.44 -13.03 0.99
C LEU A 96 9.99 -13.28 0.62
N TYR A 97 9.11 -12.79 1.47
CA TYR A 97 7.65 -12.93 1.32
C TYR A 97 6.98 -11.57 1.54
N TYR A 98 5.84 -11.39 0.90
CA TYR A 98 4.99 -10.23 1.13
C TYR A 98 3.79 -10.62 2.01
N PHE A 99 3.44 -9.74 2.92
CA PHE A 99 2.19 -9.81 3.67
C PHE A 99 1.56 -8.42 3.70
N GLY A 100 0.32 -8.33 3.27
CA GLY A 100 -0.46 -7.10 3.33
C GLY A 100 -1.93 -7.39 3.58
N ASN A 101 -2.53 -6.65 4.50
CA ASN A 101 -3.95 -6.78 4.84
C ASN A 101 -4.69 -5.50 4.47
N SER A 102 -5.97 -5.61 4.06
CA SER A 102 -6.83 -4.48 3.67
C SER A 102 -6.14 -3.61 2.62
N GLN A 103 -5.76 -2.37 2.93
CA GLN A 103 -4.98 -1.50 2.06
C GLN A 103 -3.66 -2.16 1.60
N GLY A 104 -2.97 -2.85 2.51
CA GLY A 104 -1.76 -3.61 2.17
C GLY A 104 -2.05 -4.78 1.23
N GLY A 105 -3.22 -5.41 1.30
CA GLY A 105 -3.67 -6.40 0.32
C GLY A 105 -3.97 -5.76 -1.04
N THR A 106 -4.65 -4.63 -1.04
CA THR A 106 -5.03 -3.87 -2.24
C THR A 106 -3.78 -3.40 -3.02
N ILE A 107 -2.92 -2.62 -2.38
CA ILE A 107 -1.68 -2.13 -3.02
C ILE A 107 -0.66 -3.25 -3.19
N GLY A 108 -0.67 -4.24 -2.31
CA GLY A 108 0.16 -5.44 -2.43
C GLY A 108 -0.07 -6.21 -3.72
N THR A 109 -1.27 -6.14 -4.30
CA THR A 109 -1.54 -6.72 -5.63
C THR A 109 -0.63 -6.11 -6.69
N LEU A 110 -0.44 -4.78 -6.67
CA LEU A 110 0.47 -4.10 -7.59
C LEU A 110 1.92 -4.50 -7.33
N ILE A 111 2.34 -4.49 -6.06
CA ILE A 111 3.69 -4.85 -5.66
C ILE A 111 4.00 -6.27 -6.11
N MET A 112 3.11 -7.24 -5.85
CA MET A 112 3.30 -8.63 -6.22
C MET A 112 3.27 -8.85 -7.73
N ALA A 113 2.44 -8.13 -8.47
CA ALA A 113 2.41 -8.20 -9.93
C ALA A 113 3.67 -7.63 -10.60
N MET A 114 4.26 -6.60 -9.99
CA MET A 114 5.42 -5.88 -10.57
C MET A 114 6.76 -6.44 -10.10
N THR A 115 6.83 -7.06 -8.90
CA THR A 115 8.08 -7.57 -8.39
C THR A 115 8.49 -8.88 -9.06
N THR A 116 9.79 -9.03 -9.33
CA THR A 116 10.41 -10.31 -9.70
C THR A 116 11.21 -10.92 -8.54
N ASP A 117 11.27 -10.24 -7.42
CA ASP A 117 12.15 -10.57 -6.29
C ASP A 117 11.45 -11.39 -5.22
N ILE A 118 10.12 -11.34 -5.17
CA ILE A 118 9.27 -12.09 -4.24
C ILE A 118 8.37 -13.02 -5.05
N ALA A 119 8.42 -14.31 -4.76
CA ALA A 119 7.61 -15.30 -5.46
C ALA A 119 6.27 -15.59 -4.74
N ARG A 120 6.15 -15.25 -3.46
CA ARG A 120 4.97 -15.58 -2.65
C ARG A 120 4.56 -14.40 -1.76
N GLY A 121 3.25 -14.15 -1.73
CA GLY A 121 2.66 -13.14 -0.85
C GLY A 121 1.28 -13.55 -0.35
N VAL A 122 0.88 -12.97 0.75
CA VAL A 122 -0.48 -13.06 1.27
C VAL A 122 -1.13 -11.68 1.12
N LEU A 123 -2.18 -11.64 0.33
CA LEU A 123 -3.00 -10.46 0.08
C LEU A 123 -4.31 -10.65 0.85
N GLY A 124 -4.35 -10.19 2.09
CA GLY A 124 -5.51 -10.31 2.96
C GLY A 124 -6.57 -9.27 2.61
N VAL A 125 -7.80 -9.73 2.37
CA VAL A 125 -8.99 -8.90 2.05
C VAL A 125 -8.69 -7.73 1.10
N PRO A 126 -8.07 -7.99 -0.07
CA PRO A 126 -7.79 -6.95 -1.04
C PRO A 126 -9.10 -6.42 -1.63
N GLY A 127 -9.15 -5.12 -1.88
CA GLY A 127 -10.22 -4.52 -2.65
C GLY A 127 -9.78 -4.22 -4.08
N CYS A 128 -10.71 -4.19 -5.02
CA CYS A 128 -10.45 -3.78 -6.40
C CYS A 128 -11.57 -2.87 -6.90
N ALA A 129 -11.30 -2.21 -8.03
CA ALA A 129 -12.13 -1.16 -8.58
C ALA A 129 -12.32 0.00 -7.58
N PHE A 130 -11.27 0.81 -7.42
CA PHE A 130 -11.23 1.95 -6.50
C PHE A 130 -12.49 2.81 -6.48
N PRO A 131 -13.14 3.13 -7.61
CA PRO A 131 -14.37 3.91 -7.60
C PRO A 131 -15.47 3.28 -6.75
N PHE A 132 -15.55 1.94 -6.74
CA PHE A 132 -16.52 1.24 -5.91
C PHE A 132 -16.10 1.16 -4.44
N LEU A 133 -14.79 1.13 -4.16
CA LEU A 133 -14.28 1.17 -2.79
C LEU A 133 -14.56 2.52 -2.15
N LEU A 134 -14.37 3.62 -2.89
CA LEU A 134 -14.50 4.97 -2.37
C LEU A 134 -15.86 5.25 -1.71
N HIS A 135 -16.95 4.68 -2.18
CA HIS A 135 -18.26 4.93 -1.61
C HIS A 135 -18.85 3.76 -0.80
N ARG A 136 -18.12 2.66 -0.67
CA ARG A 136 -18.56 1.45 0.08
C ARG A 136 -17.71 1.15 1.30
N SER A 137 -16.45 1.57 1.31
CA SER A 137 -15.57 1.34 2.44
C SER A 137 -15.82 2.36 3.54
N ILE A 138 -15.83 1.88 4.78
CA ILE A 138 -15.94 2.72 5.97
C ILE A 138 -14.77 3.71 6.07
N ASP A 139 -13.60 3.37 5.56
CA ASP A 139 -12.40 4.21 5.58
C ASP A 139 -12.58 5.50 4.77
N PHE A 140 -13.49 5.48 3.78
CA PHE A 140 -13.77 6.63 2.92
C PHE A 140 -15.07 7.36 3.28
N THR A 141 -15.67 7.09 4.42
CA THR A 141 -16.95 7.70 4.85
C THR A 141 -16.89 9.23 4.82
N ASN A 142 -15.80 9.81 5.33
CA ASN A 142 -15.61 11.27 5.34
C ASN A 142 -15.54 11.85 3.92
N PHE A 143 -14.89 11.16 3.02
CA PHE A 143 -14.81 11.54 1.61
C PHE A 143 -16.18 11.50 0.93
N VAL A 144 -16.95 10.45 1.15
CA VAL A 144 -18.32 10.32 0.63
C VAL A 144 -19.24 11.39 1.21
N THR A 145 -19.10 11.71 2.49
CA THR A 145 -19.85 12.79 3.13
C THR A 145 -19.55 14.14 2.48
N LEU A 146 -18.27 14.40 2.20
CA LEU A 146 -17.87 15.62 1.49
C LEU A 146 -18.51 15.70 0.09
N LEU A 147 -18.48 14.61 -0.67
CA LEU A 147 -19.14 14.54 -1.98
C LEU A 147 -20.64 14.81 -1.88
N ARG A 148 -21.33 14.20 -0.91
CA ARG A 148 -22.78 14.39 -0.69
C ARG A 148 -23.14 15.82 -0.32
N ASN A 149 -22.24 16.54 0.35
CA ASN A 149 -22.44 17.93 0.68
C ASN A 149 -22.15 18.89 -0.51
N SER A 150 -21.45 18.40 -1.52
CA SER A 150 -21.03 19.20 -2.68
C SER A 150 -21.84 18.94 -3.93
N TYR A 151 -22.60 17.83 -3.98
CA TYR A 151 -23.38 17.41 -5.15
C TYR A 151 -24.79 16.97 -4.74
N ASP A 152 -25.80 17.51 -5.41
CA ASP A 152 -27.21 17.37 -5.01
C ASP A 152 -27.83 16.00 -5.32
N GLY A 153 -27.23 15.23 -6.22
CA GLY A 153 -27.81 13.99 -6.71
C GLY A 153 -26.88 12.77 -6.67
N PRO A 154 -27.46 11.56 -6.46
CA PRO A 154 -26.68 10.31 -6.53
C PRO A 154 -26.01 10.09 -7.89
N LEU A 155 -26.62 10.60 -8.97
CA LEU A 155 -26.08 10.51 -10.33
C LEU A 155 -24.82 11.35 -10.46
N ASP A 156 -24.83 12.58 -9.94
CA ASP A 156 -23.69 13.49 -9.98
C ASP A 156 -22.52 12.90 -9.20
N ILE A 157 -22.79 12.35 -8.02
CA ILE A 157 -21.78 11.64 -7.22
C ILE A 157 -21.20 10.44 -7.98
N SER A 158 -22.06 9.65 -8.63
CA SER A 158 -21.60 8.49 -9.41
C SER A 158 -20.74 8.91 -10.60
N LEU A 159 -21.09 10.01 -11.27
CA LEU A 159 -20.31 10.57 -12.38
C LEU A 159 -18.94 11.06 -11.89
N VAL A 160 -18.92 11.82 -10.81
CA VAL A 160 -17.68 12.30 -10.19
C VAL A 160 -16.79 11.12 -9.78
N LEU A 161 -17.34 10.10 -9.13
CA LEU A 161 -16.60 8.90 -8.75
C LEU A 161 -16.07 8.15 -9.98
N GLY A 162 -16.81 8.10 -11.07
CA GLY A 162 -16.35 7.51 -12.33
C GLY A 162 -15.17 8.27 -12.94
N ILE A 163 -15.22 9.60 -12.95
CA ILE A 163 -14.13 10.46 -13.42
C ILE A 163 -12.90 10.30 -12.53
N LEU A 164 -13.08 10.39 -11.21
CA LEU A 164 -12.02 10.19 -10.24
C LEU A 164 -11.41 8.79 -10.37
N GLY A 165 -12.27 7.78 -10.57
CA GLY A 165 -11.86 6.39 -10.76
C GLY A 165 -10.93 6.19 -11.95
N SER A 166 -11.12 6.93 -13.04
CA SER A 166 -10.23 6.85 -14.19
C SER A 166 -8.78 7.24 -13.85
N GLY A 167 -8.60 8.17 -12.93
CA GLY A 167 -7.28 8.53 -12.40
C GLY A 167 -6.63 7.41 -11.58
N PHE A 168 -7.42 6.54 -10.97
CA PHE A 168 -6.93 5.41 -10.17
C PHE A 168 -6.58 4.17 -10.99
N ASN A 169 -6.87 4.09 -12.28
CA ASN A 169 -6.58 2.90 -13.09
C ASN A 169 -5.13 2.41 -12.96
N ARG A 170 -4.18 3.34 -12.76
CA ARG A 170 -2.76 3.02 -12.55
C ARG A 170 -2.44 2.45 -11.17
N LEU A 171 -3.37 2.51 -10.23
CA LEU A 171 -3.25 1.98 -8.86
C LEU A 171 -4.29 0.91 -8.57
N ASP A 172 -5.22 0.69 -9.49
CA ASP A 172 -6.30 -0.27 -9.25
C ASP A 172 -5.78 -1.70 -9.37
N PRO A 173 -5.95 -2.51 -8.33
CA PRO A 173 -5.59 -3.93 -8.37
C PRO A 173 -6.21 -4.68 -9.55
N LEU A 174 -7.38 -4.26 -10.03
CA LEU A 174 -8.01 -4.87 -11.18
C LEU A 174 -7.13 -4.81 -12.44
N THR A 175 -6.38 -3.72 -12.60
CA THR A 175 -5.43 -3.57 -13.72
C THR A 175 -4.27 -4.55 -13.63
N TYR A 176 -3.84 -4.91 -12.42
CA TYR A 176 -2.64 -5.70 -12.17
C TYR A 176 -2.91 -7.16 -11.84
N SER A 177 -4.13 -7.51 -11.43
CA SER A 177 -4.48 -8.88 -11.08
C SER A 177 -4.17 -9.92 -12.17
N PRO A 178 -4.29 -9.62 -13.49
CA PRO A 178 -3.91 -10.57 -14.55
C PRO A 178 -2.40 -10.87 -14.61
N TYR A 179 -1.58 -10.08 -13.95
CA TYR A 179 -0.12 -10.23 -13.91
C TYR A 179 0.39 -10.88 -12.62
N LEU A 180 -0.49 -11.23 -11.71
CA LEU A 180 -0.12 -12.07 -10.58
C LEU A 180 0.31 -13.44 -11.10
N ARG A 181 1.42 -13.92 -10.55
CA ARG A 181 1.97 -15.24 -10.91
C ARG A 181 1.37 -16.30 -10.00
N ASP A 182 1.13 -17.48 -10.56
CA ASP A 182 0.68 -18.67 -9.84
C ASP A 182 1.77 -19.22 -8.91
#